data_45c34ea4a5e83bcd957aaa075e5d271e
#
_entry.id   45c34ea4a5e83bcd957aaa075e5d271e
#
_cell.length_a   1.000
_cell.length_b   1.000
_cell.length_c   1.000
_cell.angle_alpha   90.00
_cell.angle_beta   90.00
_cell.angle_gamma   90.00
#
_symmetry.space_group_name_H-M   'P 1'
#
loop_
_entity.id
_entity.type
_entity.pdbx_description
1 polymer ?
#
loop_
_entity_poly.entity_id
_entity_poly.type
_entity_poly.pdbx_seq_one_letter_code
_entity_poly.pdbx_strand_id
1 'polypeptide(L)' 'STLSVNSGDFLEKHLKKTVKYVENKSDIEILAIGIGHDVSRYYSKAIKITDVQELGDVMIEQLSGLFVNKKKLH' A
#
# COMPACT_ATOMS: atom_id res chain seq x y z
N SER A 1 19.04 -20.87 2.63
CA SER A 1 19.21 -21.39 3.99
C SER A 1 17.89 -21.42 4.73
N THR A 2 17.82 -22.22 5.77
CA THR A 2 16.60 -22.35 6.58
C THR A 2 16.23 -21.03 7.22
N LEU A 3 17.23 -20.28 7.66
CA LEU A 3 16.99 -18.97 8.26
C LEU A 3 16.35 -17.99 7.29
N SER A 4 16.78 -18.02 6.04
CA SER A 4 16.22 -17.12 5.03
C SER A 4 14.74 -17.39 4.79
N VAL A 5 14.34 -18.65 4.72
CA VAL A 5 12.95 -19.04 4.52
C VAL A 5 12.10 -18.61 5.70
N ASN A 6 12.56 -18.91 6.91
CA ASN A 6 11.84 -18.55 8.12
C ASN A 6 11.75 -17.02 8.30
N SER A 7 12.83 -16.34 7.97
CA SER A 7 12.85 -14.87 8.06
C SER A 7 11.86 -14.24 7.10
N GLY A 8 11.74 -14.77 5.88
CA GLY A 8 10.80 -14.25 4.91
C GLY A 8 9.36 -14.38 5.39
N ASP A 9 9.00 -15.54 5.92
CA ASP A 9 7.66 -15.78 6.44
C ASP A 9 7.37 -14.89 7.66
N PHE A 10 8.34 -14.77 8.55
CA PHE A 10 8.22 -13.92 9.72
C PHE A 10 8.02 -12.45 9.31
N LEU A 11 8.81 -11.96 8.36
CA LEU A 11 8.71 -10.58 7.90
C LEU A 11 7.37 -10.30 7.24
N GLU A 12 6.86 -11.24 6.45
CA GLU A 12 5.56 -11.10 5.82
C GLU A 12 4.45 -10.98 6.85
N LYS A 13 4.43 -11.85 7.85
CA LYS A 13 3.44 -11.81 8.91
C LYS A 13 3.55 -10.54 9.74
N HIS A 14 4.78 -10.13 10.02
CA HIS A 14 5.03 -8.91 10.79
C HIS A 14 4.55 -7.67 10.01
N LEU A 15 4.81 -7.63 8.72
CA LEU A 15 4.37 -6.53 7.87
C LEU A 15 2.85 -6.42 7.86
N LYS A 16 2.16 -7.54 7.69
CA LYS A 16 0.69 -7.55 7.71
C LYS A 16 0.13 -7.04 9.01
N LYS A 17 0.72 -7.45 10.13
CA LYS A 17 0.30 -6.97 11.45
C LYS A 17 0.52 -5.48 11.61
N THR A 18 1.68 -5.00 11.15
CA THR A 18 2.02 -3.59 11.26
C THR A 18 1.08 -2.72 10.42
N VAL A 19 0.79 -3.14 9.20
CA VAL A 19 -0.13 -2.43 8.32
C VAL A 19 -1.53 -2.35 8.97
N LYS A 20 -2.02 -3.47 9.46
CA LYS A 20 -3.33 -3.48 10.13
C LYS A 20 -3.35 -2.60 11.36
N TYR A 21 -2.28 -2.63 12.14
CA TYR A 21 -2.19 -1.79 13.33
C TYR A 21 -2.26 -0.31 12.97
N VAL A 22 -1.48 0.12 11.98
CA VAL A 22 -1.47 1.52 11.55
C VAL A 22 -2.85 1.94 11.04
N GLU A 23 -3.47 1.10 10.20
CA GLU A 23 -4.77 1.42 9.60
C GLU A 23 -5.90 1.45 10.62
N ASN A 24 -5.83 0.61 11.66
CA ASN A 24 -6.89 0.50 12.65
C ASN A 24 -6.74 1.45 13.83
N LYS A 25 -5.50 1.85 14.15
CA LYS A 25 -5.22 2.62 15.35
C LYS A 25 -4.89 4.08 15.10
N SER A 26 -4.88 4.49 13.83
CA SER A 26 -4.58 5.88 13.48
C SER A 26 -5.48 6.33 12.34
N ASP A 27 -5.47 7.63 12.05
CA ASP A 27 -6.20 8.20 10.93
C ASP A 27 -5.41 8.11 9.62
N ILE A 28 -4.26 7.43 9.65
CA ILE A 28 -3.41 7.30 8.48
C ILE A 28 -3.95 6.20 7.57
N GLU A 29 -4.17 6.53 6.31
CA GLU A 29 -4.46 5.56 5.28
C GLU A 29 -3.17 5.21 4.54
N ILE A 30 -2.93 3.91 4.36
CA ILE A 30 -1.75 3.44 3.66
C ILE A 30 -2.16 3.04 2.24
N LEU A 31 -1.49 3.64 1.26
CA LEU A 31 -1.63 3.23 -0.13
C LEU A 31 -0.27 2.68 -0.58
N ALA A 32 -0.27 1.45 -1.04
CA ALA A 32 0.94 0.82 -1.54
C ALA A 32 0.92 0.78 -3.06
N ILE A 33 2.05 1.08 -3.66
CA ILE A 33 2.22 1.01 -5.11
C ILE A 33 3.31 0.01 -5.41
N GLY A 34 2.93 -1.12 -5.98
CA GLY A 34 3.88 -2.15 -6.39
C GLY A 34 4.34 -1.92 -7.82
N ILE A 35 5.64 -1.81 -8.03
CA ILE A 35 6.22 -1.64 -9.35
C ILE A 35 6.67 -3.01 -9.86
N GLY A 36 5.92 -3.55 -10.81
CA GLY A 36 6.17 -4.89 -11.32
C GLY A 36 5.76 -6.02 -10.38
N HIS A 37 5.18 -5.68 -9.22
CA HIS A 37 4.78 -6.66 -8.22
C HIS A 37 3.40 -6.33 -7.67
N ASP A 38 2.65 -7.36 -7.33
CA ASP A 38 1.35 -7.21 -6.68
C ASP A 38 1.56 -7.26 -5.16
N VAL A 39 1.24 -6.17 -4.49
CA VAL A 39 1.39 -6.06 -3.04
C VAL A 39 0.04 -6.05 -2.32
N SER A 40 -1.03 -6.45 -3.00
CA SER A 40 -2.38 -6.46 -2.42
C SER A 40 -2.53 -7.45 -1.28
N ARG A 41 -1.61 -8.40 -1.14
CA ARG A 41 -1.63 -9.34 -0.01
C ARG A 41 -1.35 -8.67 1.32
N TYR A 42 -0.65 -7.54 1.31
CA TYR A 42 -0.15 -6.89 2.52
C TYR A 42 -0.89 -5.61 2.87
N TYR A 43 -1.54 -4.98 1.90
CA TYR A 43 -2.15 -3.68 2.08
C TYR A 43 -3.60 -3.70 1.62
N SER A 44 -4.46 -3.00 2.36
CA SER A 44 -5.88 -2.89 2.01
C SER A 44 -6.08 -2.14 0.70
N LYS A 45 -5.26 -1.12 0.46
CA LYS A 45 -5.26 -0.36 -0.78
C LYS A 45 -3.93 -0.56 -1.47
N ALA A 46 -3.95 -1.18 -2.63
CA ALA A 46 -2.75 -1.48 -3.37
C ALA A 46 -2.98 -1.25 -4.86
N ILE A 47 -2.00 -0.64 -5.50
CA ILE A 47 -2.01 -0.41 -6.94
C ILE A 47 -0.76 -1.06 -7.52
N LYS A 48 -0.93 -1.74 -8.64
CA LYS A 48 0.18 -2.33 -9.35
C LYS A 48 0.44 -1.53 -10.62
N ILE A 49 1.68 -1.10 -10.81
CA ILE A 49 2.12 -0.48 -12.05
C ILE A 49 3.24 -1.30 -12.67
N THR A 50 3.44 -1.15 -13.97
CA THR A 50 4.45 -1.92 -14.69
C THR A 50 5.81 -1.24 -14.63
N ASP A 51 5.83 0.09 -14.71
CA ASP A 51 7.05 0.87 -14.82
C ASP A 51 7.00 2.05 -13.86
N VAL A 52 8.14 2.40 -13.31
CA VAL A 52 8.27 3.53 -12.40
C VAL A 52 7.83 4.85 -13.05
N GLN A 53 7.88 4.94 -14.37
CA GLN A 53 7.43 6.13 -15.08
C GLN A 53 5.94 6.42 -14.88
N GLU A 54 5.16 5.39 -14.55
CA GLU A 54 3.73 5.55 -14.27
C GLU A 54 3.45 6.09 -12.88
N LEU A 55 4.47 6.13 -12.02
CA LEU A 55 4.29 6.50 -10.62
C LEU A 55 3.75 7.92 -10.45
N GLY A 56 4.27 8.86 -11.22
CA GLY A 56 3.82 10.25 -11.13
C GLY A 56 2.33 10.40 -11.45
N ASP A 57 1.88 9.75 -12.51
CA ASP A 57 0.47 9.80 -12.92
C ASP A 57 -0.43 9.18 -11.86
N VAL A 58 -0.02 8.05 -11.30
CA VAL A 58 -0.80 7.38 -10.25
C VAL A 58 -0.90 8.27 -9.02
N MET A 59 0.19 8.91 -8.62
CA MET A 59 0.17 9.80 -7.47
C MET A 59 -0.76 11.00 -7.68
N ILE A 60 -0.71 11.60 -8.86
CA ILE A 60 -1.59 12.72 -9.20
C ILE A 60 -3.05 12.26 -9.17
N GLU A 61 -3.34 11.11 -9.74
CA GLU A 61 -4.69 10.57 -9.77
C GLU A 61 -5.22 10.32 -8.36
N GLN A 62 -4.41 9.76 -7.48
CA GLN A 62 -4.82 9.49 -6.10
C GLN A 62 -5.07 10.79 -5.33
N LEU A 63 -4.19 11.77 -5.48
CA LEU A 63 -4.38 13.06 -4.82
C LEU A 63 -5.63 13.78 -5.34
N SER A 64 -5.88 13.72 -6.63
CA SER A 64 -7.08 14.31 -7.23
C SER A 64 -8.33 13.65 -6.69
N GLY A 65 -8.32 12.33 -6.53
CA GLY A 65 -9.44 11.60 -5.96
C GLY A 65 -9.74 12.02 -4.53
N LEU A 66 -8.72 12.26 -3.73
CA LEU A 66 -8.90 12.74 -2.36
C LEU A 66 -9.57 14.09 -2.31
N PHE A 67 -9.16 15.03 -3.18
CA PHE A 67 -9.79 16.35 -3.23
C PHE A 67 -11.22 16.28 -3.68
N VAL A 68 -11.53 15.48 -4.68
CA VAL A 68 -12.89 15.31 -5.15
C VAL A 68 -13.78 14.75 -4.04
N ASN A 69 -13.30 13.75 -3.30
CA ASN A 69 -14.05 13.16 -2.21
C ASN A 69 -14.32 14.18 -1.09
N LYS A 70 -13.35 15.02 -0.78
CA LYS A 70 -13.54 16.09 0.21
C LYS A 70 -14.61 17.07 -0.20
N LYS A 71 -14.64 17.44 -1.47
CA LYS A 71 -15.66 18.34 -1.99
C LYS A 71 -17.05 17.73 -1.91
N LYS A 72 -17.17 16.43 -2.15
CA LYS A 72 -18.46 15.76 -2.08
C LYS A 72 -19.02 15.67 -0.67
N LEU A 73 -18.18 15.72 0.33
CA LEU A 73 -18.60 15.65 1.72
C LEU A 73 -19.17 16.97 2.24
N HIS A 74 -18.96 18.02 1.50
CA HIS A 74 -19.50 19.34 1.84
C HIS A 74 -20.68 19.68 0.94
#